data_9929387a5a3ec25d2d0890fd2920aa57
#
_entry.id   9929387a5a3ec25d2d0890fd2920aa57
#
_cell.length_a   1.000
_cell.length_b   1.000
_cell.length_c   1.000
_cell.angle_alpha   90.00
_cell.angle_beta   90.00
_cell.angle_gamma   90.00
#
_symmetry.space_group_name_H-M   'P 1'
#
loop_
_entity.id
_entity.type
_entity.pdbx_description
1 polymer ?
#
loop_
_entity_poly.entity_id
_entity_poly.type
_entity_poly.pdbx_seq_one_letter_code
_entity_poly.pdbx_strand_id
1 'polypeptide(L)'
;TLAADLYEPKHAEDKLAAIAVCGPFGAVKEQASGLYAQTMAERGFLTLAFDPSFTGESGGQPRYMASPDINTEDFQAAVDFLSVQDNVDSEKIGIIGICGWGGLALNAAALDTRIKATVASTMYDMARVNANGYFDAEDSPEARLGKRQALNAQRTIDYQSGSYALGGGVVDPLPEDAPFFVKDYHDYYKTERGYHARSLNSNGGWNVTGCMSFLNQPILRYSNEIRSAVLVIHGEKAHSCYFSKDAFAAMVKDNPDRANKELLLIPGAVHTDLYDNLDVIPFDKMVEFFQTAMK
;
A
#
# COMPACT_ATOMS: atom_id res chain seq x y z
N THR A 1 3.75 16.24 -8.41
CA THR A 1 4.09 16.66 -7.03
C THR A 1 3.37 15.76 -6.06
N LEU A 2 4.10 15.18 -5.09
CA LEU A 2 3.53 14.46 -3.95
C LEU A 2 3.39 15.41 -2.76
N ALA A 3 2.31 15.26 -2.00
CA ALA A 3 2.12 15.89 -0.71
C ALA A 3 2.47 14.87 0.39
N ALA A 4 3.26 15.28 1.37
CA ALA A 4 3.76 14.40 2.40
C ALA A 4 3.90 15.11 3.75
N ASP A 5 3.82 14.33 4.82
CA ASP A 5 4.18 14.75 6.17
C ASP A 5 5.50 14.09 6.56
N LEU A 6 6.46 14.92 6.99
CA LEU A 6 7.78 14.50 7.45
C LEU A 6 7.81 14.49 8.97
N TYR A 7 8.22 13.37 9.55
CA TYR A 7 8.36 13.20 10.99
C TYR A 7 9.84 12.98 11.35
N GLU A 8 10.36 13.80 12.24
CA GLU A 8 11.73 13.72 12.71
C GLU A 8 11.80 13.35 14.19
N PRO A 9 12.74 12.48 14.60
CA PRO A 9 13.03 12.24 16.01
C PRO A 9 13.46 13.53 16.70
N LYS A 10 12.97 13.78 17.92
CA LYS A 10 13.25 15.03 18.66
C LYS A 10 14.74 15.26 19.02
N HIS A 11 15.54 14.20 19.04
CA HIS A 11 16.93 14.23 19.51
C HIS A 11 17.80 13.36 18.59
N ALA A 12 18.06 13.82 17.38
CA ALA A 12 18.97 13.17 16.44
C ALA A 12 20.29 13.95 16.43
N GLU A 13 21.41 13.28 16.74
CA GLU A 13 22.76 13.86 16.72
C GLU A 13 23.52 13.52 15.43
N ASP A 14 23.14 12.43 14.73
CA ASP A 14 23.76 11.90 13.53
C ASP A 14 22.77 11.80 12.36
N LYS A 15 23.27 11.40 11.20
CA LYS A 15 22.42 11.05 10.06
C LYS A 15 21.53 9.86 10.39
N LEU A 16 20.27 9.98 10.06
CA LEU A 16 19.23 9.02 10.38
C LEU A 16 19.01 8.02 9.24
N ALA A 17 18.66 6.80 9.59
CA ALA A 17 17.97 5.91 8.67
C ALA A 17 16.56 6.47 8.38
N ALA A 18 16.12 6.39 7.13
CA ALA A 18 14.85 6.99 6.72
C ALA A 18 13.86 5.96 6.15
N ILE A 19 12.56 6.21 6.33
CA ILE A 19 11.50 5.31 5.89
C ILE A 19 10.38 6.10 5.22
N ALA A 20 10.05 5.77 3.95
CA ALA A 20 8.86 6.27 3.29
C ALA A 20 7.68 5.32 3.51
N VAL A 21 6.51 5.88 3.83
CA VAL A 21 5.31 5.12 4.19
C VAL A 21 4.12 5.53 3.34
N CYS A 22 3.40 4.57 2.78
CA CYS A 22 2.17 4.83 2.04
C CYS A 22 1.11 3.74 2.21
N GLY A 23 -0.14 4.13 2.05
CA GLY A 23 -1.31 3.27 2.12
C GLY A 23 -2.18 3.50 3.36
N PRO A 24 -3.32 2.85 3.46
CA PRO A 24 -3.95 1.89 2.53
C PRO A 24 -4.37 2.48 1.17
N PHE A 25 -4.77 1.60 0.24
CA PHE A 25 -5.28 2.00 -1.08
C PHE A 25 -6.61 2.75 -0.92
N GLY A 26 -6.67 4.01 -1.38
CA GLY A 26 -7.82 4.90 -1.16
C GLY A 26 -7.84 5.65 0.17
N ALA A 27 -6.81 5.47 1.01
CA ALA A 27 -6.56 6.27 2.20
C ALA A 27 -5.74 7.54 1.86
N VAL A 28 -5.52 8.36 2.87
CA VAL A 28 -4.64 9.53 2.84
C VAL A 28 -3.56 9.45 3.90
N LYS A 29 -2.51 10.27 3.76
CA LYS A 29 -1.31 10.27 4.59
C LYS A 29 -1.57 10.42 6.09
N GLU A 30 -2.68 11.04 6.49
CA GLU A 30 -3.08 11.23 7.89
C GLU A 30 -3.71 9.99 8.54
N GLN A 31 -4.09 8.99 7.74
CA GLN A 31 -4.66 7.74 8.25
C GLN A 31 -3.57 6.73 8.67
N ALA A 32 -3.69 5.45 8.34
CA ALA A 32 -2.75 4.41 8.78
C ALA A 32 -1.27 4.73 8.46
N SER A 33 -0.97 5.28 7.28
CA SER A 33 0.42 5.63 6.93
C SER A 33 1.01 6.70 7.85
N GLY A 34 0.23 7.70 8.27
CA GLY A 34 0.66 8.70 9.25
C GLY A 34 0.93 8.09 10.63
N LEU A 35 0.06 7.18 11.08
CA LEU A 35 0.28 6.45 12.34
C LEU A 35 1.60 5.65 12.31
N TYR A 36 1.83 4.90 11.23
CA TYR A 36 3.07 4.14 11.07
C TYR A 36 4.29 5.05 11.03
N ALA A 37 4.23 6.13 10.24
CA ALA A 37 5.33 7.09 10.12
C ALA A 37 5.66 7.75 11.48
N GLN A 38 4.66 8.26 12.19
CA GLN A 38 4.84 8.86 13.50
C GLN A 38 5.41 7.85 14.50
N THR A 39 4.86 6.64 14.55
CA THR A 39 5.29 5.59 15.48
C THR A 39 6.74 5.15 15.23
N MET A 40 7.16 5.07 13.97
CA MET A 40 8.54 4.76 13.61
C MET A 40 9.49 5.94 13.87
N ALA A 41 9.02 7.19 13.72
CA ALA A 41 9.81 8.37 14.07
C ALA A 41 10.08 8.46 15.59
N GLU A 42 9.09 8.13 16.43
CA GLU A 42 9.27 8.00 17.88
C GLU A 42 10.32 6.95 18.28
N ARG A 43 10.61 6.00 17.35
CA ARG A 43 11.60 4.93 17.52
C ARG A 43 12.94 5.21 16.84
N GLY A 44 13.17 6.44 16.36
CA GLY A 44 14.47 6.92 15.93
C GLY A 44 14.73 6.93 14.43
N PHE A 45 13.70 6.76 13.59
CA PHE A 45 13.81 6.90 12.13
C PHE A 45 13.33 8.29 11.68
N LEU A 46 13.92 8.84 10.62
CA LEU A 46 13.26 9.90 9.88
C LEU A 46 12.20 9.28 8.98
N THR A 47 10.95 9.73 9.04
CA THR A 47 9.88 9.09 8.30
C THR A 47 9.06 10.07 7.48
N LEU A 48 8.57 9.59 6.34
CA LEU A 48 7.78 10.35 5.39
C LEU A 48 6.49 9.59 5.08
N ALA A 49 5.32 10.11 5.48
CA ALA A 49 4.02 9.61 5.02
C ALA A 49 3.53 10.46 3.85
N PHE A 50 3.16 9.87 2.73
CA PHE A 50 2.74 10.63 1.55
C PHE A 50 1.38 10.19 1.00
N ASP A 51 0.66 11.16 0.41
CA ASP A 51 -0.48 10.89 -0.46
C ASP A 51 0.03 10.43 -1.83
N PRO A 52 -0.52 9.36 -2.40
CA PRO A 52 -0.12 8.94 -3.73
C PRO A 52 -0.58 9.90 -4.83
N SER A 53 0.09 9.84 -5.96
CA SER A 53 -0.34 10.55 -7.16
C SER A 53 -1.82 10.33 -7.44
N PHE A 54 -2.52 11.36 -7.88
CA PHE A 54 -3.94 11.43 -8.23
C PHE A 54 -4.94 11.46 -7.05
N THR A 55 -4.50 11.33 -5.81
CA THR A 55 -5.36 11.28 -4.61
C THR A 55 -4.88 12.21 -3.51
N GLY A 56 -5.67 12.39 -2.46
CA GLY A 56 -5.34 13.26 -1.35
C GLY A 56 -5.00 14.69 -1.79
N GLU A 57 -3.91 15.22 -1.25
CA GLU A 57 -3.35 16.54 -1.60
C GLU A 57 -2.28 16.46 -2.71
N SER A 58 -1.88 15.25 -3.12
CA SER A 58 -0.95 15.06 -4.22
C SER A 58 -1.56 15.43 -5.58
N GLY A 59 -0.69 15.83 -6.50
CA GLY A 59 -1.08 16.22 -7.86
C GLY A 59 -1.48 15.03 -8.75
N GLY A 60 -1.74 15.36 -10.00
CA GLY A 60 -2.08 14.39 -11.05
C GLY A 60 -3.50 14.52 -11.57
N GLN A 61 -3.66 14.30 -12.88
CA GLN A 61 -4.93 14.32 -13.60
C GLN A 61 -5.03 13.10 -14.51
N PRO A 62 -6.23 12.48 -14.63
CA PRO A 62 -7.44 12.81 -13.87
C PRO A 62 -7.29 12.46 -12.39
N ARG A 63 -8.11 13.09 -11.52
CA ARG A 63 -8.15 12.76 -10.10
C ARG A 63 -8.77 11.40 -9.86
N TYR A 64 -8.51 10.80 -8.70
CA TYR A 64 -9.17 9.58 -8.19
C TYR A 64 -8.94 8.35 -9.06
N MET A 65 -7.72 8.21 -9.51
CA MET A 65 -7.25 7.01 -10.21
C MET A 65 -5.97 6.45 -9.57
N ALA A 66 -5.61 5.25 -9.96
CA ALA A 66 -4.35 4.62 -9.59
C ALA A 66 -3.70 3.99 -10.82
N SER A 67 -2.38 4.00 -10.85
CA SER A 67 -1.59 3.48 -11.95
C SER A 67 -0.45 2.61 -11.40
N PRO A 68 -0.30 1.35 -11.85
CA PRO A 68 0.72 0.45 -11.31
C PRO A 68 2.14 0.99 -11.41
N ASP A 69 2.48 1.66 -12.51
CA ASP A 69 3.78 2.25 -12.77
C ASP A 69 3.98 3.57 -12.00
N ILE A 70 3.04 4.52 -12.11
CA ILE A 70 3.16 5.83 -11.46
C ILE A 70 3.13 5.69 -9.93
N ASN A 71 2.28 4.81 -9.40
CA ASN A 71 2.22 4.59 -7.95
C ASN A 71 3.42 3.78 -7.43
N THR A 72 4.08 2.97 -8.25
CA THR A 72 5.40 2.42 -7.93
C THR A 72 6.46 3.52 -7.90
N GLU A 73 6.45 4.42 -8.90
CA GLU A 73 7.31 5.60 -8.98
C GLU A 73 7.12 6.57 -7.80
N ASP A 74 5.92 6.66 -7.21
CA ASP A 74 5.68 7.49 -6.02
C ASP A 74 6.59 7.08 -4.84
N PHE A 75 6.87 5.78 -4.65
CA PHE A 75 7.87 5.32 -3.69
C PHE A 75 9.30 5.74 -4.08
N GLN A 76 9.66 5.64 -5.37
CA GLN A 76 10.98 6.04 -5.85
C GLN A 76 11.19 7.56 -5.69
N ALA A 77 10.17 8.36 -5.98
CA ALA A 77 10.19 9.81 -5.74
C ALA A 77 10.34 10.16 -4.25
N ALA A 78 9.72 9.38 -3.36
CA ALA A 78 9.92 9.53 -1.92
C ALA A 78 11.37 9.17 -1.51
N VAL A 79 11.95 8.13 -2.11
CA VAL A 79 13.37 7.75 -1.92
C VAL A 79 14.30 8.84 -2.47
N ASP A 80 13.99 9.43 -3.64
CA ASP A 80 14.75 10.56 -4.19
C ASP A 80 14.80 11.71 -3.19
N PHE A 81 13.65 12.10 -2.65
CA PHE A 81 13.55 13.16 -1.66
C PHE A 81 14.38 12.85 -0.42
N LEU A 82 14.23 11.65 0.16
CA LEU A 82 14.95 11.26 1.37
C LEU A 82 16.44 11.17 1.16
N SER A 83 16.90 10.70 -0.01
CA SER A 83 18.32 10.48 -0.30
C SER A 83 19.16 11.76 -0.36
N VAL A 84 18.53 12.93 -0.51
CA VAL A 84 19.20 14.23 -0.60
C VAL A 84 19.05 15.09 0.66
N GLN A 85 18.39 14.58 1.72
CA GLN A 85 18.27 15.30 2.98
C GLN A 85 19.61 15.26 3.74
N ASP A 86 20.03 16.40 4.29
CA ASP A 86 21.33 16.52 4.98
C ASP A 86 21.41 15.63 6.24
N ASN A 87 20.28 15.38 6.88
CA ASN A 87 20.17 14.56 8.10
C ASN A 87 19.80 13.10 7.84
N VAL A 88 19.82 12.63 6.58
CA VAL A 88 19.53 11.24 6.19
C VAL A 88 20.83 10.54 5.76
N ASP A 89 21.02 9.31 6.21
CA ASP A 89 21.99 8.39 5.63
C ASP A 89 21.39 7.75 4.37
N SER A 90 21.81 8.19 3.19
CA SER A 90 21.29 7.72 1.90
C SER A 90 21.48 6.23 1.64
N GLU A 91 22.40 5.57 2.38
CA GLU A 91 22.58 4.13 2.33
C GLU A 91 21.62 3.36 3.26
N LYS A 92 20.78 4.08 4.03
CA LYS A 92 19.86 3.50 5.01
C LYS A 92 18.41 3.97 4.77
N ILE A 93 17.91 3.70 3.57
CA ILE A 93 16.52 4.05 3.21
C ILE A 93 15.68 2.78 3.09
N GLY A 94 14.57 2.76 3.82
CA GLY A 94 13.55 1.71 3.77
C GLY A 94 12.19 2.26 3.35
N ILE A 95 11.26 1.35 3.09
CA ILE A 95 9.86 1.69 2.78
C ILE A 95 8.88 0.81 3.53
N ILE A 96 7.69 1.34 3.80
CA ILE A 96 6.54 0.60 4.33
C ILE A 96 5.35 0.81 3.40
N GLY A 97 4.80 -0.27 2.88
CA GLY A 97 3.54 -0.26 2.15
C GLY A 97 2.44 -0.96 2.93
N ILE A 98 1.26 -0.35 3.05
CA ILE A 98 0.12 -0.88 3.80
C ILE A 98 -1.01 -1.21 2.83
N CYS A 99 -1.66 -2.37 2.98
CA CYS A 99 -2.76 -2.81 2.14
C CYS A 99 -2.34 -2.90 0.64
N GLY A 100 -3.06 -2.27 -0.28
CA GLY A 100 -2.68 -2.23 -1.70
C GLY A 100 -1.29 -1.65 -1.96
N TRP A 101 -0.82 -0.77 -1.11
CA TRP A 101 0.54 -0.21 -1.17
C TRP A 101 1.62 -1.18 -0.73
N GLY A 102 1.27 -2.26 -0.01
CA GLY A 102 2.20 -3.34 0.28
C GLY A 102 2.69 -4.05 -0.98
N GLY A 103 1.79 -4.35 -1.92
CA GLY A 103 2.18 -4.91 -3.22
C GLY A 103 2.99 -3.94 -4.08
N LEU A 104 2.64 -2.65 -4.07
CA LEU A 104 3.40 -1.61 -4.77
C LEU A 104 4.80 -1.39 -4.14
N ALA A 105 4.91 -1.50 -2.82
CA ALA A 105 6.21 -1.44 -2.13
C ALA A 105 7.13 -2.61 -2.53
N LEU A 106 6.59 -3.83 -2.67
CA LEU A 106 7.35 -4.96 -3.19
C LEU A 106 7.79 -4.73 -4.65
N ASN A 107 6.92 -4.13 -5.47
CA ASN A 107 7.29 -3.78 -6.84
C ASN A 107 8.39 -2.70 -6.89
N ALA A 108 8.30 -1.67 -6.03
CA ALA A 108 9.33 -0.65 -5.89
C ALA A 108 10.68 -1.25 -5.42
N ALA A 109 10.65 -2.17 -4.44
CA ALA A 109 11.85 -2.87 -3.97
C ALA A 109 12.52 -3.76 -5.04
N ALA A 110 11.74 -4.29 -5.98
CA ALA A 110 12.27 -5.05 -7.12
C ALA A 110 12.92 -4.13 -8.19
N LEU A 111 12.55 -2.85 -8.21
CA LEU A 111 12.99 -1.89 -9.23
C LEU A 111 14.09 -0.95 -8.72
N ASP A 112 13.98 -0.45 -7.48
CA ASP A 112 14.90 0.54 -6.91
C ASP A 112 15.86 -0.09 -5.90
N THR A 113 17.11 -0.22 -6.30
CA THR A 113 18.18 -0.83 -5.47
C THR A 113 18.66 0.03 -4.29
N ARG A 114 18.21 1.29 -4.22
CA ARG A 114 18.46 2.17 -3.06
C ARG A 114 17.61 1.80 -1.86
N ILE A 115 16.49 1.09 -2.09
CA ILE A 115 15.64 0.57 -1.03
C ILE A 115 16.32 -0.63 -0.37
N LYS A 116 16.79 -0.45 0.87
CA LYS A 116 17.54 -1.47 1.61
C LYS A 116 16.66 -2.43 2.41
N ALA A 117 15.46 -1.98 2.78
CA ALA A 117 14.52 -2.76 3.57
C ALA A 117 13.08 -2.37 3.24
N THR A 118 12.20 -3.35 3.13
CA THR A 118 10.78 -3.16 2.80
C THR A 118 9.90 -3.91 3.78
N VAL A 119 8.92 -3.20 4.36
CA VAL A 119 7.81 -3.82 5.09
C VAL A 119 6.55 -3.74 4.24
N ALA A 120 5.91 -4.89 3.99
CA ALA A 120 4.61 -5.00 3.36
C ALA A 120 3.58 -5.45 4.41
N SER A 121 2.82 -4.50 4.96
CA SER A 121 1.83 -4.76 6.01
C SER A 121 0.47 -5.00 5.41
N THR A 122 -0.17 -6.12 5.79
CA THR A 122 -1.53 -6.49 5.35
C THR A 122 -1.76 -6.31 3.83
N MET A 123 -0.76 -6.71 3.03
CA MET A 123 -0.65 -6.37 1.62
C MET A 123 -1.75 -6.97 0.73
N TYR A 124 -2.03 -6.27 -0.37
CA TYR A 124 -2.75 -6.80 -1.53
C TYR A 124 -1.85 -6.83 -2.77
N ASP A 125 -2.07 -7.79 -3.63
CA ASP A 125 -1.72 -7.67 -5.05
C ASP A 125 -2.88 -6.98 -5.79
N MET A 126 -2.73 -5.67 -6.01
CA MET A 126 -3.77 -4.86 -6.66
C MET A 126 -4.02 -5.27 -8.12
N ALA A 127 -3.03 -5.81 -8.82
CA ALA A 127 -3.22 -6.34 -10.17
C ALA A 127 -4.09 -7.62 -10.13
N ARG A 128 -3.78 -8.54 -9.22
CA ARG A 128 -4.53 -9.79 -9.04
C ARG A 128 -5.98 -9.53 -8.63
N VAL A 129 -6.23 -8.70 -7.63
CA VAL A 129 -7.60 -8.45 -7.17
C VAL A 129 -8.46 -7.75 -8.23
N ASN A 130 -7.89 -6.80 -8.98
CA ASN A 130 -8.62 -6.16 -10.07
C ASN A 130 -8.91 -7.14 -11.22
N ALA A 131 -7.96 -8.00 -11.57
CA ALA A 131 -8.13 -8.97 -12.65
C ALA A 131 -9.05 -10.13 -12.26
N ASN A 132 -8.85 -10.71 -11.07
CA ASN A 132 -9.42 -12.01 -10.68
C ASN A 132 -10.52 -11.90 -9.61
N GLY A 133 -10.74 -10.71 -9.03
CA GLY A 133 -11.65 -10.54 -7.90
C GLY A 133 -11.08 -11.10 -6.59
N TYR A 134 -11.86 -11.01 -5.52
CA TYR A 134 -11.51 -11.60 -4.23
C TYR A 134 -11.48 -13.13 -4.32
N PHE A 135 -10.49 -13.75 -3.70
CA PHE A 135 -10.28 -15.20 -3.68
C PHE A 135 -10.14 -15.81 -5.08
N ASP A 136 -9.77 -15.00 -6.08
CA ASP A 136 -9.69 -15.37 -7.50
C ASP A 136 -11.01 -15.94 -8.07
N ALA A 137 -12.14 -15.54 -7.50
CA ALA A 137 -13.47 -16.03 -7.88
C ALA A 137 -13.85 -15.69 -9.34
N GLU A 138 -13.14 -14.74 -9.95
CA GLU A 138 -13.38 -14.27 -11.33
C GLU A 138 -12.14 -14.52 -12.22
N ASP A 139 -11.28 -15.47 -11.85
CA ASP A 139 -10.09 -15.81 -12.63
C ASP A 139 -10.43 -16.64 -13.88
N SER A 140 -11.03 -15.99 -14.86
CA SER A 140 -11.25 -16.56 -16.18
C SER A 140 -11.07 -15.51 -17.28
N PRO A 141 -10.70 -15.92 -18.52
CA PRO A 141 -10.65 -15.02 -19.66
C PRO A 141 -11.99 -14.32 -19.93
N GLU A 142 -13.12 -15.01 -19.71
CA GLU A 142 -14.48 -14.52 -19.92
C GLU A 142 -14.83 -13.44 -18.90
N ALA A 143 -14.54 -13.65 -17.62
CA ALA A 143 -14.77 -12.67 -16.57
C ALA A 143 -13.93 -11.40 -16.80
N ARG A 144 -12.64 -11.57 -17.13
CA ARG A 144 -11.77 -10.43 -17.49
C ARG A 144 -12.22 -9.70 -18.75
N LEU A 145 -12.74 -10.42 -19.75
CA LEU A 145 -13.32 -9.79 -20.96
C LEU A 145 -14.53 -8.95 -20.60
N GLY A 146 -15.46 -9.48 -19.78
CA GLY A 146 -16.62 -8.75 -19.30
C GLY A 146 -16.23 -7.46 -18.56
N LYS A 147 -15.25 -7.53 -17.65
CA LYS A 147 -14.71 -6.34 -16.98
C LYS A 147 -14.18 -5.29 -17.98
N ARG A 148 -13.38 -5.71 -18.96
CA ARG A 148 -12.83 -4.80 -19.98
C ARG A 148 -13.96 -4.17 -20.81
N GLN A 149 -14.97 -4.93 -21.20
CA GLN A 149 -16.12 -4.40 -21.97
C GLN A 149 -16.88 -3.34 -21.17
N ALA A 150 -17.18 -3.59 -19.89
CA ALA A 150 -17.84 -2.63 -19.02
C ALA A 150 -17.02 -1.35 -18.83
N LEU A 151 -15.71 -1.49 -18.55
CA LEU A 151 -14.82 -0.35 -18.39
C LEU A 151 -14.63 0.45 -19.69
N ASN A 152 -14.56 -0.22 -20.84
CA ASN A 152 -14.47 0.47 -22.15
C ASN A 152 -15.76 1.22 -22.50
N ALA A 153 -16.92 0.65 -22.16
CA ALA A 153 -18.20 1.36 -22.32
C ALA A 153 -18.24 2.63 -21.45
N GLN A 154 -17.80 2.51 -20.18
CA GLN A 154 -17.72 3.66 -19.28
C GLN A 154 -16.73 4.73 -19.79
N ARG A 155 -15.57 4.35 -20.34
CA ARG A 155 -14.62 5.31 -20.95
C ARG A 155 -15.27 6.13 -22.05
N THR A 156 -16.12 5.51 -22.87
CA THR A 156 -16.85 6.23 -23.93
C THR A 156 -17.82 7.26 -23.33
N ILE A 157 -18.55 6.88 -22.28
CA ILE A 157 -19.46 7.77 -21.55
C ILE A 157 -18.70 8.94 -20.93
N ASP A 158 -17.60 8.66 -20.23
CA ASP A 158 -16.74 9.69 -19.58
C ASP A 158 -16.22 10.69 -20.62
N TYR A 159 -15.77 10.18 -21.78
CA TYR A 159 -15.27 11.05 -22.86
C TYR A 159 -16.38 11.94 -23.44
N GLN A 160 -17.58 11.40 -23.66
CA GLN A 160 -18.72 12.14 -24.19
C GLN A 160 -19.25 13.19 -23.22
N SER A 161 -19.22 12.89 -21.92
CA SER A 161 -19.67 13.82 -20.86
C SER A 161 -18.61 14.87 -20.46
N GLY A 162 -17.36 14.64 -20.82
CA GLY A 162 -16.23 15.47 -20.39
C GLY A 162 -15.94 15.38 -18.88
N SER A 163 -16.42 14.31 -18.24
CA SER A 163 -16.24 14.07 -16.80
C SER A 163 -16.14 12.57 -16.52
N TYR A 164 -15.50 12.22 -15.40
CA TYR A 164 -15.36 10.84 -14.98
C TYR A 164 -16.46 10.45 -14.00
N ALA A 165 -17.12 9.32 -14.25
CA ALA A 165 -18.04 8.72 -13.30
C ALA A 165 -17.26 8.17 -12.09
N LEU A 166 -17.74 8.47 -10.89
CA LEU A 166 -17.14 7.93 -9.66
C LEU A 166 -17.83 6.61 -9.28
N GLY A 167 -17.01 5.61 -8.98
CA GLY A 167 -17.44 4.42 -8.25
C GLY A 167 -17.58 4.74 -6.77
N GLY A 168 -18.20 3.85 -6.02
CA GLY A 168 -18.29 3.99 -4.57
C GLY A 168 -16.93 3.82 -3.89
N GLY A 169 -16.75 4.40 -2.71
CA GLY A 169 -15.73 4.03 -1.73
C GLY A 169 -16.16 2.80 -0.94
N VAL A 170 -15.84 2.75 0.35
CA VAL A 170 -16.42 1.75 1.25
C VAL A 170 -17.95 1.96 1.34
N VAL A 171 -18.69 0.85 1.27
CA VAL A 171 -20.17 0.90 1.21
C VAL A 171 -20.76 1.58 2.46
N ASP A 172 -21.76 2.46 2.24
CA ASP A 172 -22.51 3.12 3.28
C ASP A 172 -23.91 3.50 2.71
N PRO A 173 -25.04 3.09 3.32
CA PRO A 173 -25.13 2.32 4.57
C PRO A 173 -24.63 0.88 4.44
N LEU A 174 -24.14 0.32 5.56
CA LEU A 174 -23.66 -1.06 5.62
C LEU A 174 -24.82 -2.05 5.45
N PRO A 175 -24.78 -2.97 4.45
CA PRO A 175 -25.78 -4.03 4.33
C PRO A 175 -25.77 -4.99 5.54
N GLU A 176 -26.95 -5.47 5.95
CA GLU A 176 -27.09 -6.37 7.10
C GLU A 176 -26.30 -7.70 6.91
N ASP A 177 -26.30 -8.22 5.69
CA ASP A 177 -25.63 -9.46 5.29
C ASP A 177 -24.20 -9.26 4.79
N ALA A 178 -23.62 -8.06 4.98
CA ALA A 178 -22.27 -7.77 4.52
C ALA A 178 -21.26 -8.76 5.10
N PRO A 179 -20.29 -9.26 4.27
CA PRO A 179 -19.19 -10.06 4.75
C PRO A 179 -18.42 -9.36 5.88
N PHE A 180 -17.79 -10.14 6.80
CA PHE A 180 -17.11 -9.56 7.97
C PHE A 180 -16.08 -8.51 7.59
N PHE A 181 -15.30 -8.71 6.55
CA PHE A 181 -14.28 -7.76 6.12
C PHE A 181 -14.85 -6.45 5.54
N VAL A 182 -16.06 -6.48 4.99
CA VAL A 182 -16.77 -5.26 4.56
C VAL A 182 -17.21 -4.46 5.79
N LYS A 183 -17.66 -5.16 6.87
CA LYS A 183 -17.95 -4.53 8.16
C LYS A 183 -16.72 -3.90 8.77
N ASP A 184 -15.57 -4.60 8.74
CA ASP A 184 -14.29 -4.09 9.24
C ASP A 184 -13.83 -2.81 8.51
N TYR A 185 -13.98 -2.79 7.18
CA TYR A 185 -13.67 -1.59 6.39
C TYR A 185 -14.65 -0.45 6.66
N HIS A 186 -15.94 -0.75 6.80
CA HIS A 186 -16.93 0.26 7.16
C HIS A 186 -16.62 0.86 8.53
N ASP A 187 -16.32 0.02 9.52
CA ASP A 187 -15.94 0.46 10.87
C ASP A 187 -14.73 1.40 10.84
N TYR A 188 -13.70 1.07 10.07
CA TYR A 188 -12.53 1.93 9.95
C TYR A 188 -12.83 3.22 9.18
N TYR A 189 -13.38 3.15 7.97
CA TYR A 189 -13.47 4.31 7.07
C TYR A 189 -14.69 5.20 7.27
N LYS A 190 -15.78 4.68 7.85
CA LYS A 190 -17.06 5.39 7.98
C LYS A 190 -17.41 5.83 9.38
N THR A 191 -16.54 5.53 10.36
CA THR A 191 -16.70 5.94 11.76
C THR A 191 -15.55 6.83 12.21
N GLU A 192 -15.63 7.36 13.43
CA GLU A 192 -14.56 8.17 14.03
C GLU A 192 -13.22 7.44 14.18
N ARG A 193 -13.20 6.10 14.02
CA ARG A 193 -12.00 5.29 14.13
C ARG A 193 -10.93 5.70 13.12
N GLY A 194 -11.28 5.90 11.85
CA GLY A 194 -10.32 6.22 10.81
C GLY A 194 -10.90 7.06 9.67
N TYR A 195 -12.08 7.67 9.88
CA TYR A 195 -12.68 8.57 8.90
C TYR A 195 -11.77 9.76 8.58
N HIS A 196 -11.62 10.07 7.29
CA HIS A 196 -10.95 11.27 6.85
C HIS A 196 -11.64 11.88 5.60
N ALA A 197 -11.85 13.21 5.62
CA ALA A 197 -12.62 13.90 4.58
C ALA A 197 -12.04 13.75 3.16
N ARG A 198 -10.73 13.62 3.02
CA ARG A 198 -10.05 13.47 1.73
C ARG A 198 -9.87 12.01 1.29
N SER A 199 -10.13 11.04 2.16
CA SER A 199 -10.01 9.62 1.83
C SER A 199 -11.11 9.19 0.87
N LEU A 200 -10.76 8.54 -0.23
CA LEU A 200 -11.70 8.00 -1.20
C LEU A 200 -12.58 6.91 -0.60
N ASN A 201 -12.03 6.13 0.34
CA ASN A 201 -12.80 5.09 1.04
C ASN A 201 -13.81 5.69 2.02
N SER A 202 -13.52 6.85 2.59
CA SER A 202 -14.42 7.54 3.52
C SER A 202 -15.51 8.34 2.80
N ASN A 203 -15.20 9.05 1.71
CA ASN A 203 -16.07 10.06 1.13
C ASN A 203 -16.14 10.10 -0.38
N GLY A 204 -16.03 9.10 -1.05
CA GLY A 204 -16.12 9.27 -2.48
C GLY A 204 -15.96 7.96 -3.15
N GLY A 205 -14.94 7.87 -3.92
CA GLY A 205 -14.60 6.68 -4.66
C GLY A 205 -13.62 6.99 -5.75
N TRP A 206 -13.11 5.94 -6.28
CA TRP A 206 -12.28 5.97 -7.46
C TRP A 206 -13.11 6.32 -8.69
N ASN A 207 -12.50 6.91 -9.71
CA ASN A 207 -13.08 6.87 -11.03
C ASN A 207 -13.38 5.40 -11.39
N VAL A 208 -14.53 5.11 -11.95
CA VAL A 208 -14.92 3.73 -12.35
C VAL A 208 -13.83 3.07 -13.20
N THR A 209 -13.20 3.85 -14.10
CA THR A 209 -12.11 3.40 -14.96
C THR A 209 -10.72 3.57 -14.34
N GLY A 210 -10.64 4.08 -13.11
CA GLY A 210 -9.40 4.56 -12.50
C GLY A 210 -8.35 3.50 -12.21
N CYS A 211 -8.76 2.24 -12.03
CA CYS A 211 -7.86 1.12 -11.77
C CYS A 211 -7.73 0.15 -12.97
N MET A 212 -8.20 0.55 -14.15
CA MET A 212 -8.26 -0.34 -15.32
C MET A 212 -6.88 -0.88 -15.74
N SER A 213 -5.82 -0.11 -15.59
CA SER A 213 -4.47 -0.51 -15.98
C SER A 213 -3.94 -1.71 -15.19
N PHE A 214 -4.41 -1.91 -13.95
CA PHE A 214 -4.04 -3.08 -13.15
C PHE A 214 -4.47 -4.41 -13.76
N LEU A 215 -5.48 -4.44 -14.64
CA LEU A 215 -5.91 -5.67 -15.32
C LEU A 215 -4.82 -6.31 -16.20
N ASN A 216 -3.86 -5.52 -16.68
CA ASN A 216 -2.85 -5.98 -17.62
C ASN A 216 -1.40 -5.71 -17.15
N GLN A 217 -1.20 -5.24 -15.92
CA GLN A 217 0.13 -4.89 -15.39
C GLN A 217 0.39 -5.61 -14.07
N PRO A 218 0.87 -6.88 -14.10
CA PRO A 218 1.19 -7.61 -12.90
C PRO A 218 2.40 -6.99 -12.19
N ILE A 219 2.19 -6.54 -10.93
CA ILE A 219 3.19 -5.80 -10.15
C ILE A 219 4.20 -6.70 -9.40
N LEU A 220 3.93 -7.99 -9.24
CA LEU A 220 4.78 -8.90 -8.47
C LEU A 220 5.59 -9.89 -9.32
N ARG A 221 5.63 -9.68 -10.63
CA ARG A 221 6.25 -10.62 -11.59
C ARG A 221 7.70 -10.97 -11.26
N TYR A 222 8.47 -9.99 -10.79
CA TYR A 222 9.89 -10.12 -10.49
C TYR A 222 10.20 -9.98 -8.98
N SER A 223 9.23 -10.28 -8.12
CA SER A 223 9.42 -10.22 -6.67
C SER A 223 10.53 -11.15 -6.18
N ASN A 224 10.79 -12.26 -6.87
CA ASN A 224 11.89 -13.17 -6.58
C ASN A 224 13.29 -12.62 -6.96
N GLU A 225 13.36 -11.47 -7.59
CA GLU A 225 14.62 -10.76 -7.88
C GLU A 225 14.96 -9.68 -6.85
N ILE A 226 14.09 -9.41 -5.88
CA ILE A 226 14.36 -8.46 -4.78
C ILE A 226 15.57 -8.93 -3.98
N ARG A 227 16.62 -8.11 -3.94
CA ARG A 227 17.87 -8.41 -3.20
C ARG A 227 17.84 -7.88 -1.77
N SER A 228 17.19 -6.73 -1.56
CA SER A 228 17.04 -6.09 -0.25
C SER A 228 16.19 -6.92 0.72
N ALA A 229 16.30 -6.62 2.01
CA ALA A 229 15.52 -7.32 3.02
C ALA A 229 14.01 -7.02 2.89
N VAL A 230 13.16 -8.02 3.12
CA VAL A 230 11.69 -7.86 3.09
C VAL A 230 11.05 -8.55 4.29
N LEU A 231 10.17 -7.81 4.97
CA LEU A 231 9.28 -8.33 6.00
C LEU A 231 7.83 -8.16 5.54
N VAL A 232 7.15 -9.28 5.32
CA VAL A 232 5.71 -9.29 5.03
C VAL A 232 4.95 -9.58 6.32
N ILE A 233 4.01 -8.69 6.70
CA ILE A 233 3.19 -8.84 7.91
C ILE A 233 1.74 -8.94 7.51
N HIS A 234 0.99 -9.90 8.06
CA HIS A 234 -0.44 -10.03 7.80
C HIS A 234 -1.20 -10.59 8.99
N GLY A 235 -2.46 -10.17 9.16
CA GLY A 235 -3.37 -10.80 10.12
C GLY A 235 -3.75 -12.20 9.66
N GLU A 236 -3.62 -13.19 10.53
CA GLU A 236 -3.92 -14.59 10.19
C GLU A 236 -5.37 -14.79 9.74
N LYS A 237 -6.31 -14.03 10.34
CA LYS A 237 -7.76 -14.08 10.05
C LYS A 237 -8.21 -13.10 8.98
N ALA A 238 -7.29 -12.30 8.44
CA ALA A 238 -7.63 -11.39 7.36
C ALA A 238 -8.07 -12.13 6.11
N HIS A 239 -9.17 -11.69 5.49
CA HIS A 239 -9.67 -12.23 4.23
C HIS A 239 -8.64 -12.14 3.10
N SER A 240 -7.70 -11.19 3.20
CA SER A 240 -6.64 -10.90 2.24
C SER A 240 -5.32 -11.64 2.53
N CYS A 241 -5.26 -12.47 3.57
CA CYS A 241 -4.02 -13.13 4.00
C CYS A 241 -3.37 -14.00 2.90
N TYR A 242 -4.16 -14.52 1.97
CA TYR A 242 -3.66 -15.31 0.85
C TYR A 242 -2.75 -14.52 -0.09
N PHE A 243 -2.98 -13.20 -0.28
CA PHE A 243 -2.07 -12.36 -1.09
C PHE A 243 -0.66 -12.36 -0.52
N SER A 244 -0.50 -12.18 0.80
CA SER A 244 0.81 -12.21 1.45
C SER A 244 1.48 -13.57 1.39
N LYS A 245 0.72 -14.65 1.61
CA LYS A 245 1.26 -16.01 1.56
C LYS A 245 1.78 -16.35 0.17
N ASP A 246 1.00 -16.05 -0.86
CA ASP A 246 1.34 -16.35 -2.24
C ASP A 246 2.49 -15.47 -2.74
N ALA A 247 2.46 -14.16 -2.43
CA ALA A 247 3.53 -13.23 -2.76
C ALA A 247 4.86 -13.63 -2.10
N PHE A 248 4.82 -14.02 -0.82
CA PHE A 248 6.00 -14.50 -0.11
C PHE A 248 6.54 -15.79 -0.73
N ALA A 249 5.68 -16.76 -1.00
CA ALA A 249 6.09 -18.01 -1.64
C ALA A 249 6.75 -17.79 -3.01
N ALA A 250 6.19 -16.87 -3.81
CA ALA A 250 6.77 -16.48 -5.09
C ALA A 250 8.12 -15.75 -4.92
N MET A 251 8.21 -14.84 -3.95
CA MET A 251 9.40 -14.03 -3.69
C MET A 251 10.61 -14.85 -3.24
N VAL A 252 10.40 -15.89 -2.44
CA VAL A 252 11.52 -16.74 -1.95
C VAL A 252 11.91 -17.84 -2.93
N LYS A 253 11.06 -18.13 -3.93
CA LYS A 253 11.32 -19.14 -4.93
C LYS A 253 12.49 -18.73 -5.82
N ASP A 254 13.52 -19.54 -5.85
CA ASP A 254 14.73 -19.33 -6.65
C ASP A 254 15.45 -17.99 -6.38
N ASN A 255 15.12 -17.32 -5.26
CA ASN A 255 15.78 -16.09 -4.83
C ASN A 255 17.08 -16.41 -4.08
N PRO A 256 18.24 -15.92 -4.53
CA PRO A 256 19.52 -16.16 -3.84
C PRO A 256 19.58 -15.49 -2.46
N ASP A 257 18.82 -14.42 -2.25
CA ASP A 257 18.73 -13.65 -0.99
C ASP A 257 17.49 -14.00 -0.16
N ARG A 258 16.92 -15.19 -0.36
CA ARG A 258 15.73 -15.65 0.37
C ARG A 258 15.88 -15.65 1.89
N ALA A 259 17.10 -15.72 2.39
CA ALA A 259 17.39 -15.73 3.83
C ALA A 259 17.09 -14.38 4.53
N ASN A 260 16.98 -13.28 3.77
CA ASN A 260 16.61 -11.96 4.28
C ASN A 260 15.13 -11.62 4.03
N LYS A 261 14.30 -12.63 3.74
CA LYS A 261 12.85 -12.50 3.56
C LYS A 261 12.13 -13.17 4.73
N GLU A 262 11.17 -12.48 5.30
CA GLU A 262 10.39 -12.97 6.44
C GLU A 262 8.88 -12.78 6.18
N LEU A 263 8.07 -13.76 6.57
CA LEU A 263 6.61 -13.67 6.64
C LEU A 263 6.18 -13.82 8.09
N LEU A 264 5.57 -12.77 8.63
CA LEU A 264 5.02 -12.75 9.98
C LEU A 264 3.48 -12.73 9.93
N LEU A 265 2.86 -13.79 10.39
CA LEU A 265 1.41 -13.86 10.54
C LEU A 265 1.03 -13.56 11.99
N ILE A 266 0.16 -12.56 12.19
CA ILE A 266 -0.30 -12.16 13.52
C ILE A 266 -1.52 -13.02 13.87
N PRO A 267 -1.44 -13.89 14.89
CA PRO A 267 -2.53 -14.78 15.27
C PRO A 267 -3.80 -14.00 15.60
N GLY A 268 -4.92 -14.44 15.06
CA GLY A 268 -6.25 -13.89 15.35
C GLY A 268 -6.56 -12.52 14.76
N ALA A 269 -5.57 -11.78 14.26
CA ALA A 269 -5.75 -10.45 13.71
C ALA A 269 -6.48 -10.49 12.35
N VAL A 270 -7.32 -9.48 12.10
CA VAL A 270 -7.97 -9.20 10.82
C VAL A 270 -7.23 -8.12 10.05
N HIS A 271 -7.72 -7.77 8.86
CA HIS A 271 -7.02 -6.85 7.96
C HIS A 271 -6.83 -5.45 8.56
N THR A 272 -7.90 -4.87 9.11
CA THR A 272 -7.89 -3.49 9.60
C THR A 272 -7.30 -3.36 11.00
N ASP A 273 -7.04 -4.45 11.72
CA ASP A 273 -6.25 -4.41 12.96
C ASP A 273 -4.83 -3.89 12.70
N LEU A 274 -4.29 -4.13 11.49
CA LEU A 274 -2.99 -3.63 11.07
C LEU A 274 -3.04 -2.19 10.52
N TYR A 275 -4.16 -1.48 10.65
CA TYR A 275 -4.25 -0.07 10.28
C TYR A 275 -3.97 0.87 11.45
N ASP A 276 -4.49 0.55 12.63
CA ASP A 276 -4.52 1.46 13.79
C ASP A 276 -4.40 0.80 15.17
N ASN A 277 -4.45 -0.53 15.27
CA ASN A 277 -4.37 -1.21 16.55
C ASN A 277 -2.90 -1.36 17.00
N LEU A 278 -2.46 -0.45 17.89
CA LEU A 278 -1.08 -0.41 18.40
C LEU A 278 -0.68 -1.66 19.20
N ASP A 279 -1.64 -2.38 19.76
CA ASP A 279 -1.39 -3.63 20.50
C ASP A 279 -1.19 -4.84 19.54
N VAL A 280 -1.59 -4.70 18.28
CA VAL A 280 -1.53 -5.76 17.26
C VAL A 280 -0.40 -5.51 16.27
N ILE A 281 -0.20 -4.27 15.85
CA ILE A 281 0.86 -3.90 14.90
C ILE A 281 2.23 -4.14 15.54
N PRO A 282 3.07 -5.02 14.99
CA PRO A 282 4.34 -5.41 15.63
C PRO A 282 5.45 -4.38 15.36
N PHE A 283 5.28 -3.14 15.86
CA PHE A 283 6.24 -2.07 15.62
C PHE A 283 7.66 -2.40 16.11
N ASP A 284 7.80 -3.05 17.26
CA ASP A 284 9.12 -3.42 17.79
C ASP A 284 9.84 -4.41 16.85
N LYS A 285 9.10 -5.35 16.24
CA LYS A 285 9.64 -6.24 15.21
C LYS A 285 10.04 -5.48 13.94
N MET A 286 9.28 -4.47 13.53
CA MET A 286 9.66 -3.61 12.39
C MET A 286 10.94 -2.83 12.68
N VAL A 287 11.09 -2.29 13.89
CA VAL A 287 12.33 -1.59 14.32
C VAL A 287 13.52 -2.52 14.25
N GLU A 288 13.43 -3.71 14.86
CA GLU A 288 14.48 -4.73 14.81
C GLU A 288 14.85 -5.08 13.36
N PHE A 289 13.85 -5.27 12.51
CA PHE A 289 14.03 -5.59 11.10
C PHE A 289 14.80 -4.47 10.36
N PHE A 290 14.32 -3.22 10.44
CA PHE A 290 14.99 -2.09 9.78
C PHE A 290 16.41 -1.86 10.32
N GLN A 291 16.60 -1.88 11.63
CA GLN A 291 17.92 -1.74 12.24
C GLN A 291 18.91 -2.84 11.83
N THR A 292 18.40 -4.05 11.59
CA THR A 292 19.23 -5.18 11.15
C THR A 292 19.57 -5.08 9.67
N ALA A 293 18.60 -4.72 8.84
CA ALA A 293 18.74 -4.66 7.39
C ALA A 293 19.51 -3.42 6.89
N MET A 294 19.51 -2.34 7.67
CA MET A 294 20.14 -1.05 7.33
C MET A 294 21.36 -0.72 8.21
N LYS A 295 22.11 -1.76 8.60
CA LYS A 295 23.37 -1.60 9.38
C LYS A 295 24.48 -0.91 8.59
#